data_59a654e243aabf94aa6b3ab44700eca6
#
_entry.id   59a654e243aabf94aa6b3ab44700eca6
#
_cell.length_a   1.000
_cell.length_b   1.000
_cell.length_c   1.000
_cell.angle_alpha   90.00
_cell.angle_beta   90.00
_cell.angle_gamma   90.00
#
_symmetry.space_group_name_H-M   'P 1'
#
loop_
_entity.id
_entity.type
_entity.pdbx_description
1 polymer ?
#
loop_
_entity_poly.entity_id
_entity_poly.type
_entity_poly.pdbx_seq_one_letter_code
_entity_poly.pdbx_strand_id
1 'polypeptide(L)'
;MKNVFTIVLVLISMGSYSQTLEEYFKVAAENNPGLLSQYKEFEAALQKVSQVSTLPDPSLSFGYFVSPVETRVGPQKARFSLTQMFPWFGTLKAQGDAAALMAEAKYQSFLDAKNQLYYEVSAAYFPLYELQEWVKIEKRNIEILESYKTISNSKFKNGVGTLVDVLRVDIFLKESQTNLEILKKKERPLLTTFNKLLNRGEFEPVSISETLEIDMLSFDNGKDSLLVDHPLLNSLELKVKAVEASERA
;
A
#
# COMPACT_ATOMS: atom_id res chain seq x y z
N MET A 1 -3.17 -47.78 4.57
CA MET A 1 -2.78 -47.07 3.36
C MET A 1 -3.94 -46.32 2.67
N LYS A 2 -5.16 -46.88 2.60
CA LYS A 2 -6.34 -46.17 2.00
C LYS A 2 -6.69 -44.83 2.69
N ASN A 3 -6.61 -44.78 4.03
CA ASN A 3 -7.00 -43.56 4.79
C ASN A 3 -5.95 -42.43 4.69
N VAL A 4 -4.67 -42.73 4.46
CA VAL A 4 -3.60 -41.73 4.27
C VAL A 4 -3.75 -41.07 2.89
N PHE A 5 -4.15 -41.83 1.86
CA PHE A 5 -4.36 -41.33 0.51
C PHE A 5 -5.59 -40.38 0.45
N THR A 6 -6.63 -40.65 1.22
CA THR A 6 -7.82 -39.79 1.33
C THR A 6 -7.51 -38.47 2.04
N ILE A 7 -6.67 -38.49 3.09
CA ILE A 7 -6.24 -37.27 3.82
C ILE A 7 -5.35 -36.40 2.92
N VAL A 8 -4.44 -36.99 2.15
CA VAL A 8 -3.59 -36.25 1.21
C VAL A 8 -4.44 -35.62 0.07
N LEU A 9 -5.46 -36.32 -0.43
CA LEU A 9 -6.36 -35.80 -1.47
C LEU A 9 -7.21 -34.63 -0.96
N VAL A 10 -7.66 -34.66 0.30
CA VAL A 10 -8.42 -33.54 0.94
C VAL A 10 -7.52 -32.32 1.20
N LEU A 11 -6.24 -32.53 1.53
CA LEU A 11 -5.29 -31.43 1.72
C LEU A 11 -4.91 -30.71 0.41
N ILE A 12 -4.95 -31.42 -0.73
CA ILE A 12 -4.67 -30.83 -2.06
C ILE A 12 -5.86 -30.01 -2.58
N SER A 13 -7.08 -30.27 -2.13
CA SER A 13 -8.28 -29.53 -2.56
C SER A 13 -8.47 -28.19 -1.87
N MET A 14 -7.65 -27.79 -0.90
CA MET A 14 -7.73 -26.50 -0.20
C MET A 14 -6.94 -25.34 -0.87
N GLY A 15 -6.38 -25.52 -2.07
CA GLY A 15 -5.40 -24.62 -2.67
C GLY A 15 -5.86 -23.75 -3.85
N SER A 16 -7.15 -23.62 -4.14
CA SER A 16 -7.58 -22.83 -5.31
C SER A 16 -8.66 -21.80 -4.96
N TYR A 17 -8.40 -20.94 -3.98
CA TYR A 17 -9.12 -19.68 -3.90
C TYR A 17 -8.44 -18.71 -4.88
N SER A 18 -9.16 -18.31 -5.93
CA SER A 18 -8.76 -17.14 -6.72
C SER A 18 -8.70 -15.96 -5.78
N GLN A 19 -7.51 -15.42 -5.54
CA GLN A 19 -7.34 -14.23 -4.71
C GLN A 19 -8.06 -13.08 -5.38
N THR A 20 -8.97 -12.44 -4.67
CA THR A 20 -9.67 -11.25 -5.15
C THR A 20 -8.77 -10.03 -5.02
N LEU A 21 -9.07 -8.95 -5.74
CA LEU A 21 -8.34 -7.68 -5.62
C LEU A 21 -8.36 -7.16 -4.17
N GLU A 22 -9.46 -7.40 -3.43
CA GLU A 22 -9.55 -7.04 -2.01
C GLU A 22 -8.55 -7.78 -1.11
N GLU A 23 -8.29 -9.06 -1.39
CA GLU A 23 -7.26 -9.82 -0.65
C GLU A 23 -5.87 -9.25 -0.91
N TYR A 24 -5.58 -8.83 -2.15
CA TYR A 24 -4.32 -8.14 -2.46
C TYR A 24 -4.20 -6.80 -1.75
N PHE A 25 -5.29 -6.03 -1.60
CA PHE A 25 -5.28 -4.81 -0.79
C PHE A 25 -4.93 -5.08 0.66
N LYS A 26 -5.49 -6.14 1.24
CA LYS A 26 -5.20 -6.55 2.61
C LYS A 26 -3.74 -6.94 2.77
N VAL A 27 -3.22 -7.79 1.88
CA VAL A 27 -1.81 -8.20 1.88
C VAL A 27 -0.88 -6.99 1.73
N ALA A 28 -1.19 -6.06 0.83
CA ALA A 28 -0.41 -4.83 0.66
C ALA A 28 -0.44 -3.97 1.92
N ALA A 29 -1.62 -3.78 2.54
CA ALA A 29 -1.75 -2.98 3.75
C ALA A 29 -0.99 -3.57 4.94
N GLU A 30 -0.95 -4.89 5.07
CA GLU A 30 -0.25 -5.59 6.16
C GLU A 30 1.27 -5.61 5.98
N ASN A 31 1.77 -5.65 4.74
CA ASN A 31 3.18 -5.89 4.46
C ASN A 31 3.93 -4.68 3.90
N ASN A 32 3.25 -3.61 3.48
CA ASN A 32 3.91 -2.46 2.90
C ASN A 32 4.68 -1.64 3.96
N PRO A 33 6.03 -1.54 3.87
CA PRO A 33 6.83 -0.89 4.89
C PRO A 33 6.53 0.63 4.98
N GLY A 34 6.16 1.27 3.87
CA GLY A 34 5.78 2.68 3.83
C GLY A 34 4.52 2.95 4.65
N LEU A 35 3.49 2.12 4.48
CA LEU A 35 2.25 2.24 5.24
C LEU A 35 2.45 1.91 6.72
N LEU A 36 3.24 0.88 7.04
CA LEU A 36 3.61 0.54 8.42
C LEU A 36 4.37 1.68 9.10
N SER A 37 5.27 2.36 8.39
CA SER A 37 5.97 3.54 8.90
C SER A 37 5.00 4.66 9.27
N GLN A 38 4.03 4.99 8.41
CA GLN A 38 2.99 6.00 8.69
C GLN A 38 2.16 5.65 9.93
N TYR A 39 1.81 4.38 10.09
CA TYR A 39 1.09 3.91 11.27
C TYR A 39 1.94 4.06 12.55
N LYS A 40 3.24 3.75 12.49
CA LYS A 40 4.16 3.93 13.62
C LYS A 40 4.38 5.40 13.96
N GLU A 41 4.36 6.31 12.99
CA GLU A 41 4.38 7.74 13.24
C GLU A 41 3.14 8.22 14.01
N PHE A 42 1.97 7.68 13.68
CA PHE A 42 0.74 7.92 14.43
C PHE A 42 0.85 7.41 15.89
N GLU A 43 1.29 6.15 16.08
CA GLU A 43 1.51 5.59 17.42
C GLU A 43 2.50 6.43 18.25
N ALA A 44 3.59 6.89 17.64
CA ALA A 44 4.56 7.76 18.29
C ALA A 44 3.95 9.13 18.69
N ALA A 45 3.10 9.70 17.82
CA ALA A 45 2.39 10.93 18.12
C ALA A 45 1.38 10.76 19.26
N LEU A 46 0.70 9.60 19.38
CA LEU A 46 -0.16 9.29 20.52
C LEU A 46 0.63 9.24 21.84
N GLN A 47 1.82 8.64 21.85
CA GLN A 47 2.66 8.60 23.06
C GLN A 47 3.12 10.00 23.49
N LYS A 48 3.30 10.91 22.53
CA LYS A 48 3.66 12.29 22.84
C LYS A 48 2.60 13.03 23.63
N VAL A 49 1.30 12.67 23.50
CA VAL A 49 0.21 13.28 24.26
C VAL A 49 0.43 13.13 25.77
N SER A 50 0.71 11.91 26.23
CA SER A 50 1.01 11.65 27.64
C SER A 50 2.30 12.34 28.10
N GLN A 51 3.31 12.36 27.25
CA GLN A 51 4.61 12.98 27.57
C GLN A 51 4.48 14.48 27.84
N VAL A 52 3.72 15.22 26.99
CA VAL A 52 3.60 16.68 27.13
C VAL A 52 2.55 17.11 28.16
N SER A 53 1.67 16.19 28.58
CA SER A 53 0.65 16.44 29.60
C SER A 53 1.15 16.21 31.02
N THR A 54 2.38 15.70 31.22
CA THR A 54 2.99 15.47 32.53
C THR A 54 3.87 16.61 32.96
N LEU A 55 4.11 16.73 34.27
CA LEU A 55 5.09 17.68 34.79
C LEU A 55 6.48 17.36 34.25
N PRO A 56 7.30 18.38 33.94
CA PRO A 56 8.70 18.19 33.63
C PRO A 56 9.44 17.46 34.74
N ASP A 57 10.46 16.69 34.39
CA ASP A 57 11.25 15.94 35.36
C ASP A 57 11.94 16.85 36.40
N PRO A 58 11.95 16.46 37.70
CA PRO A 58 12.71 17.17 38.69
C PRO A 58 14.21 17.03 38.43
N SER A 59 14.95 18.14 38.57
CA SER A 59 16.39 18.13 38.46
C SER A 59 17.06 18.17 39.85
N LEU A 60 17.91 17.16 40.09
CA LEU A 60 18.74 17.10 41.30
C LEU A 60 20.16 17.50 40.91
N SER A 61 20.71 18.53 41.57
CA SER A 61 22.10 18.93 41.41
C SER A 61 22.88 18.81 42.71
N PHE A 62 24.11 18.32 42.59
CA PHE A 62 25.05 18.23 43.68
C PHE A 62 26.31 19.03 43.32
N GLY A 63 26.69 19.95 44.17
CA GLY A 63 27.95 20.73 44.08
C GLY A 63 28.82 20.50 45.29
N TYR A 64 30.10 20.16 45.06
CA TYR A 64 31.13 20.13 46.11
C TYR A 64 32.14 21.25 45.87
N PHE A 65 32.40 22.06 46.90
CA PHE A 65 33.32 23.19 46.81
C PHE A 65 34.71 22.75 47.29
N VAL A 66 35.66 22.66 46.38
CA VAL A 66 37.06 22.33 46.69
C VAL A 66 37.67 23.42 47.62
N SER A 67 37.32 24.67 47.36
CA SER A 67 37.58 25.78 48.27
C SER A 67 36.27 26.22 48.93
N PRO A 68 36.09 26.07 50.23
CA PRO A 68 34.85 26.44 50.90
C PRO A 68 34.49 27.91 50.67
N VAL A 69 33.22 28.17 50.37
CA VAL A 69 32.67 29.50 50.19
C VAL A 69 32.12 29.96 51.54
N GLU A 70 32.66 31.07 52.06
CA GLU A 70 32.15 31.64 53.28
C GLU A 70 30.75 32.16 53.16
N THR A 71 29.87 31.70 54.04
CA THR A 71 28.49 32.15 54.13
C THR A 71 28.22 32.75 55.50
N ARG A 72 27.06 33.45 55.62
CA ARG A 72 26.66 34.08 56.90
C ARG A 72 26.56 33.05 58.05
N VAL A 73 26.43 31.78 57.78
CA VAL A 73 26.25 30.69 58.77
C VAL A 73 27.50 29.82 58.89
N GLY A 74 28.59 30.13 58.14
CA GLY A 74 29.84 29.37 58.09
C GLY A 74 30.23 28.88 56.72
N PRO A 75 31.41 28.20 56.58
CA PRO A 75 31.92 27.76 55.28
C PRO A 75 31.07 26.62 54.64
N GLN A 76 30.59 26.86 53.41
CA GLN A 76 29.80 25.89 52.61
C GLN A 76 30.78 24.98 51.90
N LYS A 77 30.70 23.65 52.17
CA LYS A 77 31.49 22.60 51.51
C LYS A 77 30.73 21.83 50.47
N ALA A 78 29.42 21.69 50.61
CA ALA A 78 28.57 20.99 49.68
C ALA A 78 27.22 21.68 49.53
N ARG A 79 26.60 21.54 48.35
CA ARG A 79 25.25 22.03 48.02
C ARG A 79 24.45 20.95 47.33
N PHE A 80 23.26 20.68 47.86
CA PHE A 80 22.24 19.88 47.21
C PHE A 80 21.10 20.80 46.79
N SER A 81 20.65 20.69 45.54
CA SER A 81 19.51 21.46 45.06
C SER A 81 18.56 20.53 44.31
N LEU A 82 17.31 20.52 44.71
CA LEU A 82 16.21 19.88 44.00
C LEU A 82 15.33 20.98 43.41
N THR A 83 15.18 20.97 42.09
CA THR A 83 14.37 21.97 41.37
C THR A 83 13.26 21.25 40.59
N GLN A 84 12.01 21.67 40.83
CA GLN A 84 10.83 21.23 40.10
C GLN A 84 10.18 22.42 39.44
N MET A 85 9.96 22.32 38.10
CA MET A 85 9.20 23.32 37.36
C MET A 85 7.73 22.98 37.43
N PHE A 86 6.89 23.96 37.72
CA PHE A 86 5.44 23.88 37.65
C PHE A 86 4.96 24.87 36.61
N PRO A 87 4.55 24.40 35.41
CA PRO A 87 3.97 25.26 34.39
C PRO A 87 2.69 25.95 34.89
N TRP A 88 2.33 27.06 34.26
CA TRP A 88 1.13 27.81 34.62
C TRP A 88 -0.14 26.95 34.42
N PHE A 89 -1.20 27.29 35.16
CA PHE A 89 -2.48 26.55 35.05
C PHE A 89 -3.01 26.58 33.65
N GLY A 90 -3.36 25.37 33.11
CA GLY A 90 -3.87 25.19 31.73
C GLY A 90 -2.81 24.88 30.67
N THR A 91 -1.53 25.26 30.89
CA THR A 91 -0.43 25.03 29.92
C THR A 91 -0.30 23.54 29.52
N LEU A 92 -0.20 22.64 30.49
CA LEU A 92 -0.08 21.19 30.23
C LEU A 92 -1.28 20.64 29.52
N LYS A 93 -2.48 21.13 29.83
CA LYS A 93 -3.70 20.72 29.12
C LYS A 93 -3.67 21.20 27.69
N ALA A 94 -3.36 22.47 27.44
CA ALA A 94 -3.28 23.02 26.08
C ALA A 94 -2.22 22.31 25.21
N GLN A 95 -1.07 21.97 25.79
CA GLN A 95 -0.04 21.17 25.15
C GLN A 95 -0.54 19.75 24.83
N GLY A 96 -1.24 19.11 25.76
CA GLY A 96 -1.88 17.81 25.55
C GLY A 96 -2.93 17.85 24.43
N ASP A 97 -3.80 18.85 24.43
CA ASP A 97 -4.84 19.02 23.39
C ASP A 97 -4.20 19.26 22.02
N ALA A 98 -3.16 20.09 21.92
CA ALA A 98 -2.41 20.31 20.68
C ALA A 98 -1.72 19.01 20.18
N ALA A 99 -1.11 18.25 21.08
CA ALA A 99 -0.50 16.97 20.73
C ALA A 99 -1.52 15.93 20.29
N ALA A 100 -2.73 15.90 20.90
CA ALA A 100 -3.80 15.01 20.50
C ALA A 100 -4.32 15.33 19.08
N LEU A 101 -4.51 16.61 18.75
CA LEU A 101 -4.89 17.05 17.41
C LEU A 101 -3.80 16.71 16.38
N MET A 102 -2.52 16.81 16.76
CA MET A 102 -1.41 16.42 15.88
C MET A 102 -1.37 14.89 15.66
N ALA A 103 -1.68 14.08 16.68
CA ALA A 103 -1.79 12.63 16.54
C ALA A 103 -2.94 12.25 15.61
N GLU A 104 -4.10 12.91 15.75
CA GLU A 104 -5.24 12.72 14.84
C GLU A 104 -4.88 13.11 13.40
N ALA A 105 -4.16 14.23 13.21
CA ALA A 105 -3.66 14.62 11.89
C ALA A 105 -2.72 13.57 11.27
N LYS A 106 -1.89 12.90 12.08
CA LYS A 106 -1.06 11.78 11.64
C LYS A 106 -1.88 10.56 11.25
N TYR A 107 -2.96 10.27 11.98
CA TYR A 107 -3.90 9.20 11.61
C TYR A 107 -4.57 9.46 10.26
N GLN A 108 -5.03 10.68 10.02
CA GLN A 108 -5.60 11.06 8.72
C GLN A 108 -4.56 10.94 7.59
N SER A 109 -3.29 11.28 7.86
CA SER A 109 -2.21 11.07 6.89
C SER A 109 -1.95 9.58 6.60
N PHE A 110 -2.09 8.71 7.59
CA PHE A 110 -2.05 7.26 7.41
C PHE A 110 -3.21 6.75 6.55
N LEU A 111 -4.43 7.25 6.75
CA LEU A 111 -5.59 6.88 5.92
C LEU A 111 -5.40 7.32 4.47
N ASP A 112 -4.84 8.51 4.23
CA ASP A 112 -4.49 8.99 2.89
C ASP A 112 -3.46 8.08 2.21
N ALA A 113 -2.38 7.74 2.91
CA ALA A 113 -1.36 6.82 2.42
C ALA A 113 -1.93 5.42 2.12
N LYS A 114 -2.90 4.94 2.93
CA LYS A 114 -3.61 3.68 2.69
C LYS A 114 -4.45 3.74 1.41
N ASN A 115 -5.18 4.82 1.19
CA ASN A 115 -5.97 5.02 -0.03
C ASN A 115 -5.06 5.11 -1.26
N GLN A 116 -3.93 5.80 -1.14
CA GLN A 116 -2.92 5.86 -2.21
C GLN A 116 -2.36 4.48 -2.54
N LEU A 117 -2.03 3.67 -1.54
CA LEU A 117 -1.56 2.30 -1.73
C LEU A 117 -2.61 1.44 -2.47
N TYR A 118 -3.89 1.57 -2.10
CA TYR A 118 -4.97 0.85 -2.77
C TYR A 118 -5.10 1.25 -4.24
N TYR A 119 -4.98 2.54 -4.53
CA TYR A 119 -4.92 3.02 -5.91
C TYR A 119 -3.73 2.43 -6.68
N GLU A 120 -2.54 2.45 -6.09
CA GLU A 120 -1.32 1.90 -6.73
C GLU A 120 -1.42 0.40 -6.99
N VAL A 121 -1.96 -0.36 -6.03
CA VAL A 121 -2.21 -1.81 -6.19
C VAL A 121 -3.20 -2.06 -7.32
N SER A 122 -4.30 -1.28 -7.39
CA SER A 122 -5.27 -1.38 -8.48
C SER A 122 -4.64 -1.05 -9.84
N ALA A 123 -3.89 0.06 -9.90
CA ALA A 123 -3.21 0.52 -11.10
C ALA A 123 -2.16 -0.48 -11.62
N ALA A 124 -1.57 -1.28 -10.73
CA ALA A 124 -0.64 -2.35 -11.10
C ALA A 124 -1.36 -3.68 -11.43
N TYR A 125 -2.54 -3.94 -10.85
CA TYR A 125 -3.34 -5.14 -11.09
C TYR A 125 -4.02 -5.14 -12.46
N PHE A 126 -4.66 -4.04 -12.83
CA PHE A 126 -5.42 -3.98 -14.09
C PHE A 126 -4.59 -4.23 -15.35
N PRO A 127 -3.34 -3.75 -15.49
CA PRO A 127 -2.49 -4.13 -16.62
C PRO A 127 -2.15 -5.63 -16.69
N LEU A 128 -2.08 -6.32 -15.54
CA LEU A 128 -1.91 -7.78 -15.50
C LEU A 128 -3.17 -8.49 -16.00
N TYR A 129 -4.35 -8.03 -15.57
CA TYR A 129 -5.63 -8.53 -16.06
C TYR A 129 -5.76 -8.34 -17.57
N GLU A 130 -5.52 -7.13 -18.07
CA GLU A 130 -5.54 -6.79 -19.49
C GLU A 130 -4.60 -7.69 -20.30
N LEU A 131 -3.37 -7.86 -19.83
CA LEU A 131 -2.38 -8.71 -20.48
C LEU A 131 -2.86 -10.16 -20.58
N GLN A 132 -3.47 -10.70 -19.51
CA GLN A 132 -4.00 -12.06 -19.50
C GLN A 132 -5.11 -12.24 -20.52
N GLU A 133 -6.01 -11.27 -20.64
CA GLU A 133 -7.09 -11.30 -21.62
C GLU A 133 -6.54 -11.19 -23.06
N TRP A 134 -5.57 -10.30 -23.31
CA TRP A 134 -4.91 -10.24 -24.60
C TRP A 134 -4.22 -11.55 -24.99
N VAL A 135 -3.56 -12.21 -24.04
CA VAL A 135 -2.94 -13.54 -24.28
C VAL A 135 -3.98 -14.59 -24.62
N LYS A 136 -5.16 -14.59 -23.97
CA LYS A 136 -6.27 -15.51 -24.31
C LYS A 136 -6.78 -15.25 -25.73
N ILE A 137 -7.02 -13.98 -26.07
CA ILE A 137 -7.50 -13.57 -27.40
C ILE A 137 -6.49 -13.98 -28.47
N GLU A 138 -5.20 -13.69 -28.28
CA GLU A 138 -4.16 -13.98 -29.28
C GLU A 138 -3.97 -15.49 -29.48
N LYS A 139 -4.05 -16.30 -28.42
CA LYS A 139 -4.07 -17.77 -28.56
C LYS A 139 -5.23 -18.24 -29.41
N ARG A 140 -6.44 -17.69 -29.20
CA ARG A 140 -7.61 -18.05 -29.99
C ARG A 140 -7.49 -17.61 -31.45
N ASN A 141 -6.89 -16.42 -31.71
CA ASN A 141 -6.59 -15.99 -33.08
C ASN A 141 -5.63 -16.94 -33.78
N ILE A 142 -4.61 -17.43 -33.09
CA ILE A 142 -3.68 -18.43 -33.66
C ILE A 142 -4.42 -19.72 -34.04
N GLU A 143 -5.28 -20.25 -33.17
CA GLU A 143 -6.09 -21.46 -33.46
C GLU A 143 -6.98 -21.27 -34.72
N ILE A 144 -7.60 -20.10 -34.86
CA ILE A 144 -8.42 -19.75 -36.01
C ILE A 144 -7.55 -19.67 -37.28
N LEU A 145 -6.40 -19.02 -37.22
CA LEU A 145 -5.48 -18.88 -38.35
C LEU A 145 -4.87 -20.21 -38.77
N GLU A 146 -4.58 -21.13 -37.85
CA GLU A 146 -4.18 -22.51 -38.17
C GLU A 146 -5.26 -23.28 -38.92
N SER A 147 -6.51 -23.08 -38.53
CA SER A 147 -7.67 -23.65 -39.24
C SER A 147 -7.77 -23.06 -40.65
N TYR A 148 -7.64 -21.75 -40.81
CA TYR A 148 -7.64 -21.08 -42.12
C TYR A 148 -6.46 -21.53 -43.00
N LYS A 149 -5.27 -21.72 -42.45
CA LYS A 149 -4.12 -22.26 -43.15
C LYS A 149 -4.40 -23.64 -43.72
N THR A 150 -5.03 -24.49 -42.92
CA THR A 150 -5.45 -25.85 -43.36
C THR A 150 -6.44 -25.78 -44.51
N ILE A 151 -7.48 -24.93 -44.43
CA ILE A 151 -8.49 -24.73 -45.46
C ILE A 151 -7.84 -24.14 -46.74
N SER A 152 -7.01 -23.10 -46.62
CA SER A 152 -6.36 -22.46 -47.77
C SER A 152 -5.45 -23.44 -48.53
N ASN A 153 -4.65 -24.23 -47.76
CA ASN A 153 -3.82 -25.28 -48.36
C ASN A 153 -4.66 -26.34 -49.09
N SER A 154 -5.79 -26.77 -48.53
CA SER A 154 -6.67 -27.73 -49.18
C SER A 154 -7.30 -27.17 -50.49
N LYS A 155 -7.76 -25.90 -50.44
CA LYS A 155 -8.27 -25.20 -51.63
C LYS A 155 -7.21 -25.08 -52.72
N PHE A 156 -5.98 -24.70 -52.37
CA PHE A 156 -4.87 -24.60 -53.32
C PHE A 156 -4.55 -25.93 -53.96
N LYS A 157 -4.43 -27.01 -53.16
CA LYS A 157 -4.19 -28.38 -53.67
C LYS A 157 -5.27 -28.87 -54.63
N ASN A 158 -6.53 -28.44 -54.45
CA ASN A 158 -7.64 -28.80 -55.29
C ASN A 158 -7.89 -27.83 -56.49
N GLY A 159 -6.99 -26.87 -56.71
CA GLY A 159 -7.07 -25.90 -57.81
C GLY A 159 -8.15 -24.84 -57.67
N VAL A 160 -8.74 -24.67 -56.45
CA VAL A 160 -9.86 -23.74 -56.19
C VAL A 160 -9.39 -22.48 -55.46
N GLY A 161 -8.12 -22.45 -55.00
CA GLY A 161 -7.50 -21.33 -54.31
C GLY A 161 -6.16 -20.96 -54.91
N THR A 162 -5.61 -19.80 -54.50
CA THR A 162 -4.32 -19.31 -54.97
C THR A 162 -3.21 -19.54 -53.92
N LEU A 163 -1.95 -19.66 -54.38
CA LEU A 163 -0.80 -19.69 -53.47
C LEU A 163 -0.72 -18.41 -52.64
N VAL A 164 -1.13 -17.26 -53.22
CA VAL A 164 -1.14 -15.96 -52.52
C VAL A 164 -2.04 -16.02 -51.27
N ASP A 165 -3.18 -16.70 -51.34
CA ASP A 165 -4.08 -16.85 -50.17
C ASP A 165 -3.41 -17.66 -49.07
N VAL A 166 -2.70 -18.74 -49.43
CA VAL A 166 -1.95 -19.56 -48.47
C VAL A 166 -0.84 -18.73 -47.78
N LEU A 167 -0.05 -17.98 -48.57
CA LEU A 167 1.01 -17.15 -48.06
C LEU A 167 0.52 -16.01 -47.15
N ARG A 168 -0.63 -15.42 -47.52
CA ARG A 168 -1.25 -14.36 -46.68
C ARG A 168 -1.67 -14.91 -45.33
N VAL A 169 -2.30 -16.07 -45.26
CA VAL A 169 -2.63 -16.67 -43.96
C VAL A 169 -1.40 -17.06 -43.18
N ASP A 170 -0.34 -17.51 -43.83
CA ASP A 170 0.92 -17.85 -43.14
C ASP A 170 1.62 -16.62 -42.55
N ILE A 171 1.57 -15.47 -43.23
CA ILE A 171 2.06 -14.19 -42.70
C ILE A 171 1.28 -13.79 -41.46
N PHE A 172 -0.07 -13.79 -41.49
CA PHE A 172 -0.89 -13.44 -40.33
C PHE A 172 -0.67 -14.39 -39.16
N LEU A 173 -0.49 -15.69 -39.41
CA LEU A 173 -0.19 -16.66 -38.37
C LEU A 173 1.18 -16.34 -37.70
N LYS A 174 2.20 -16.01 -38.50
CA LYS A 174 3.51 -15.62 -37.97
C LYS A 174 3.46 -14.33 -37.18
N GLU A 175 2.71 -13.35 -37.63
CA GLU A 175 2.47 -12.09 -36.94
C GLU A 175 1.82 -12.34 -35.57
N SER A 176 0.71 -13.11 -35.51
CA SER A 176 0.04 -13.46 -34.27
C SER A 176 0.93 -14.25 -33.31
N GLN A 177 1.73 -15.19 -33.83
CA GLN A 177 2.71 -15.91 -32.98
C GLN A 177 3.74 -14.97 -32.38
N THR A 178 4.23 -13.99 -33.16
CA THR A 178 5.18 -12.98 -32.69
C THR A 178 4.55 -12.07 -31.63
N ASN A 179 3.31 -11.62 -31.84
CA ASN A 179 2.56 -10.82 -30.89
C ASN A 179 2.36 -11.55 -29.56
N LEU A 180 2.02 -12.84 -29.59
CA LEU A 180 1.90 -13.66 -28.40
C LEU A 180 3.21 -13.71 -27.60
N GLU A 181 4.36 -13.86 -28.27
CA GLU A 181 5.66 -13.85 -27.59
C GLU A 181 6.00 -12.46 -26.98
N ILE A 182 5.61 -11.38 -27.65
CA ILE A 182 5.74 -10.02 -27.12
C ILE A 182 4.87 -9.85 -25.86
N LEU A 183 3.61 -10.30 -25.90
CA LEU A 183 2.72 -10.24 -24.74
C LEU A 183 3.27 -11.04 -23.56
N LYS A 184 3.73 -12.26 -23.76
CA LYS A 184 4.35 -13.08 -22.71
C LYS A 184 5.56 -12.39 -22.06
N LYS A 185 6.39 -11.66 -22.84
CA LYS A 185 7.53 -10.92 -22.29
C LYS A 185 7.13 -9.72 -21.45
N LYS A 186 5.94 -9.14 -21.67
CA LYS A 186 5.41 -8.04 -20.86
C LYS A 186 4.95 -8.48 -19.46
N GLU A 187 4.72 -9.76 -19.23
CA GLU A 187 4.24 -10.29 -17.96
C GLU A 187 5.23 -10.04 -16.81
N ARG A 188 6.49 -10.32 -17.04
CA ARG A 188 7.54 -10.24 -16.02
C ARG A 188 7.67 -8.85 -15.37
N PRO A 189 7.81 -7.73 -16.10
CA PRO A 189 7.89 -6.42 -15.49
C PRO A 189 6.60 -6.00 -14.76
N LEU A 190 5.43 -6.43 -15.25
CA LEU A 190 4.16 -6.17 -14.57
C LEU A 190 4.06 -6.94 -13.25
N LEU A 191 4.45 -8.21 -13.22
CA LEU A 191 4.52 -9.01 -11.99
C LEU A 191 5.48 -8.40 -10.97
N THR A 192 6.67 -8.00 -11.41
CA THR A 192 7.65 -7.34 -10.54
C THR A 192 7.08 -6.07 -9.90
N THR A 193 6.42 -5.21 -10.69
CA THR A 193 5.81 -3.98 -10.20
C THR A 193 4.72 -4.27 -9.17
N PHE A 194 3.82 -5.20 -9.47
CA PHE A 194 2.73 -5.59 -8.58
C PHE A 194 3.24 -6.23 -7.28
N ASN A 195 4.15 -7.19 -7.38
CA ASN A 195 4.69 -7.90 -6.21
C ASN A 195 5.50 -6.98 -5.29
N LYS A 196 6.17 -5.95 -5.84
CA LYS A 196 6.87 -4.93 -5.06
C LYS A 196 5.92 -4.15 -4.15
N LEU A 197 4.72 -3.80 -4.60
CA LEU A 197 3.72 -3.11 -3.77
C LEU A 197 3.24 -3.96 -2.60
N LEU A 198 3.18 -5.28 -2.79
CA LEU A 198 2.80 -6.25 -1.78
C LEU A 198 3.97 -6.68 -0.86
N ASN A 199 5.18 -6.18 -1.13
CA ASN A 199 6.41 -6.57 -0.43
C ASN A 199 6.62 -8.09 -0.36
N ARG A 200 6.47 -8.76 -1.51
CA ARG A 200 6.67 -10.22 -1.65
C ARG A 200 7.65 -10.56 -2.77
N GLY A 201 7.92 -11.83 -2.99
CA GLY A 201 8.88 -12.29 -4.00
C GLY A 201 8.59 -11.73 -5.40
N GLU A 202 9.61 -11.26 -6.10
CA GLU A 202 9.51 -10.51 -7.38
C GLU A 202 8.66 -11.23 -8.45
N PHE A 203 8.70 -12.57 -8.48
CA PHE A 203 8.03 -13.41 -9.48
C PHE A 203 6.96 -14.31 -8.88
N GLU A 204 6.44 -13.98 -7.70
CA GLU A 204 5.31 -14.73 -7.17
C GLU A 204 4.11 -14.64 -8.11
N PRO A 205 3.45 -15.79 -8.36
CA PRO A 205 2.30 -15.81 -9.26
C PRO A 205 1.15 -14.96 -8.71
N VAL A 206 0.48 -14.25 -9.61
CA VAL A 206 -0.71 -13.46 -9.30
C VAL A 206 -1.92 -14.21 -9.85
N SER A 207 -2.86 -14.54 -8.97
CA SER A 207 -4.16 -15.06 -9.39
C SER A 207 -5.04 -13.89 -9.80
N ILE A 208 -5.54 -13.93 -11.03
CA ILE A 208 -6.36 -12.88 -11.61
C ILE A 208 -7.79 -13.44 -11.75
N SER A 209 -8.77 -12.68 -11.25
CA SER A 209 -10.17 -13.04 -11.37
C SER A 209 -10.59 -13.09 -12.85
N GLU A 210 -11.37 -14.10 -13.24
CA GLU A 210 -11.85 -14.23 -14.62
C GLU A 210 -12.88 -13.17 -14.99
N THR A 211 -13.56 -12.58 -14.02
CA THR A 211 -14.56 -11.53 -14.22
C THR A 211 -14.25 -10.32 -13.38
N LEU A 212 -14.17 -9.16 -14.03
CA LEU A 212 -14.18 -7.87 -13.35
C LEU A 212 -15.63 -7.47 -13.12
N GLU A 213 -16.08 -7.46 -11.87
CA GLU A 213 -17.30 -6.77 -11.49
C GLU A 213 -16.97 -5.29 -11.38
N ILE A 214 -17.40 -4.52 -12.36
CA ILE A 214 -17.33 -3.06 -12.32
C ILE A 214 -18.59 -2.61 -11.61
N ASP A 215 -18.48 -2.28 -10.31
CA ASP A 215 -19.52 -1.55 -9.62
C ASP A 215 -19.54 -0.13 -10.19
N MET A 216 -20.60 0.14 -10.97
CA MET A 216 -20.85 1.49 -11.50
C MET A 216 -21.27 2.35 -10.31
N LEU A 217 -20.29 2.80 -9.53
CA LEU A 217 -20.51 3.85 -8.53
C LEU A 217 -21.18 5.02 -9.24
N SER A 218 -22.43 5.29 -8.87
CA SER A 218 -23.11 6.49 -9.32
C SER A 218 -22.34 7.70 -8.77
N PHE A 219 -21.56 8.35 -9.60
CA PHE A 219 -20.84 9.61 -9.29
C PHE A 219 -21.79 10.79 -9.06
N ASP A 220 -23.00 10.53 -8.59
CA ASP A 220 -24.01 11.54 -8.33
C ASP A 220 -23.80 12.28 -6.99
N ASN A 221 -22.84 11.85 -6.19
CA ASN A 221 -22.41 12.61 -5.01
C ASN A 221 -21.52 13.75 -5.49
N GLY A 222 -22.06 14.98 -5.41
CA GLY A 222 -21.40 16.19 -5.88
C GLY A 222 -19.94 16.29 -5.39
N LYS A 223 -19.08 16.94 -6.18
CA LYS A 223 -17.64 17.11 -5.89
C LYS A 223 -17.35 17.60 -4.46
N ASP A 224 -18.26 18.38 -3.90
CA ASP A 224 -18.14 18.94 -2.55
C ASP A 224 -18.20 17.88 -1.44
N SER A 225 -19.01 16.82 -1.63
CA SER A 225 -19.07 15.69 -0.66
C SER A 225 -17.76 14.89 -0.60
N LEU A 226 -17.09 14.71 -1.73
CA LEU A 226 -15.81 14.00 -1.80
C LEU A 226 -14.65 14.77 -1.15
N LEU A 227 -14.74 16.11 -1.13
CA LEU A 227 -13.72 16.95 -0.51
C LEU A 227 -13.83 16.98 1.02
N VAL A 228 -15.07 16.96 1.55
CA VAL A 228 -15.30 17.01 3.02
C VAL A 228 -14.65 15.84 3.75
N ASP A 229 -14.69 14.65 3.17
CA ASP A 229 -14.19 13.42 3.79
C ASP A 229 -12.76 13.07 3.34
N HIS A 230 -12.06 13.97 2.62
CA HIS A 230 -10.73 13.67 2.09
C HIS A 230 -9.68 13.65 3.20
N PRO A 231 -9.00 12.51 3.48
CA PRO A 231 -8.12 12.37 4.64
C PRO A 231 -6.97 13.38 4.67
N LEU A 232 -6.39 13.71 3.50
CA LEU A 232 -5.32 14.72 3.42
C LEU A 232 -5.81 16.10 3.85
N LEU A 233 -7.00 16.53 3.42
CA LEU A 233 -7.58 17.81 3.82
C LEU A 233 -7.88 17.85 5.32
N ASN A 234 -8.46 16.77 5.85
CA ASN A 234 -8.70 16.61 7.29
C ASN A 234 -7.39 16.65 8.09
N SER A 235 -6.31 16.03 7.60
CA SER A 235 -4.99 16.12 8.22
C SER A 235 -4.48 17.56 8.30
N LEU A 236 -4.62 18.33 7.22
CA LEU A 236 -4.19 19.73 7.18
C LEU A 236 -4.99 20.61 8.12
N GLU A 237 -6.32 20.45 8.14
CA GLU A 237 -7.20 21.18 9.06
C GLU A 237 -6.88 20.89 10.52
N LEU A 238 -6.65 19.61 10.87
CA LEU A 238 -6.24 19.22 12.22
C LEU A 238 -4.88 19.79 12.61
N LYS A 239 -3.93 19.90 11.68
CA LYS A 239 -2.64 20.57 11.92
C LYS A 239 -2.83 22.06 12.23
N VAL A 240 -3.71 22.76 11.53
CA VAL A 240 -4.04 24.16 11.83
C VAL A 240 -4.62 24.28 13.24
N LYS A 241 -5.61 23.45 13.58
CA LYS A 241 -6.22 23.41 14.93
C LYS A 241 -5.17 23.08 16.03
N ALA A 242 -4.22 22.20 15.72
CA ALA A 242 -3.14 21.86 16.66
C ALA A 242 -2.22 23.06 16.95
N VAL A 243 -1.88 23.84 15.91
CA VAL A 243 -1.08 25.07 16.08
C VAL A 243 -1.85 26.11 16.89
N GLU A 244 -3.13 26.36 16.59
CA GLU A 244 -3.99 27.26 17.36
C GLU A 244 -4.13 26.84 18.83
N ALA A 245 -4.20 25.53 19.10
CA ALA A 245 -4.22 25.02 20.47
C ALA A 245 -2.87 25.21 21.18
N SER A 246 -1.76 25.11 20.46
CA SER A 246 -0.43 25.34 21.02
C SER A 246 -0.15 26.79 21.37
N GLU A 247 -0.79 27.75 20.68
CA GLU A 247 -0.69 29.19 20.99
C GLU A 247 -1.37 29.57 22.33
N ARG A 248 -2.24 28.69 22.84
CA ARG A 248 -2.93 28.88 24.13
C ARG A 248 -2.13 28.32 25.32
N ALA A 249 -0.99 27.67 25.05
CA ALA A 249 -0.14 27.03 26.04
C ALA A 249 0.98 27.96 26.55
#